data_f74c40a0395e525a22d58e21557a1602
#
_entry.id   f74c40a0395e525a22d58e21557a1602
#
_cell.length_a   1.000
_cell.length_b   1.000
_cell.length_c   1.000
_cell.angle_alpha   90.00
_cell.angle_beta   90.00
_cell.angle_gamma   90.00
#
_symmetry.space_group_name_H-M   'P 1'
#
loop_
_entity.id
_entity.type
_entity.pdbx_description
1 polymer ?
#
loop_
_entity_poly.entity_id
_entity_poly.type
_entity_poly.pdbx_seq_one_letter_code
_entity_poly.pdbx_strand_id
1 'polypeptide(L)'
;PDPPRELDVEHGRWRLDPDRSSIEFEVPHFYGLVTVKGRFERYEGILDMRSEPAVELTIESDSLDTNQRRRDKHLRSADFFDVEHHPEVRFVSDSAELDGERLTVHGQLHAAGKAIPMVLDATLRQLDGELEIEAVTEADHRELGMTWSPLGILRSPSKLLVRGRLIAQ
;
A
#
# COMPACT_ATOMS: atom_id res chain seq x y z
N PRO A 1 -37.58 -0.40 -3.41
CA PRO A 1 -36.18 -0.35 -3.02
C PRO A 1 -35.33 -0.15 -4.26
N ASP A 2 -34.50 0.87 -4.23
CA ASP A 2 -33.58 1.11 -5.30
C ASP A 2 -32.59 -0.05 -5.41
N PRO A 3 -32.24 -0.49 -6.62
CA PRO A 3 -31.15 -1.45 -6.76
C PRO A 3 -29.91 -0.87 -6.10
N PRO A 4 -29.00 -1.70 -5.58
CA PRO A 4 -27.74 -1.19 -5.05
C PRO A 4 -27.12 -0.31 -6.13
N ARG A 5 -26.97 0.95 -5.83
CA ARG A 5 -26.32 1.88 -6.74
C ARG A 5 -24.91 1.36 -6.95
N GLU A 6 -24.61 1.05 -8.19
CA GLU A 6 -23.22 0.93 -8.57
C GLU A 6 -22.52 2.19 -8.08
N LEU A 7 -21.39 2.01 -7.43
CA LEU A 7 -20.60 3.14 -6.99
C LEU A 7 -20.44 4.11 -8.15
N ASP A 8 -20.95 5.34 -7.99
CA ASP A 8 -20.85 6.38 -9.00
C ASP A 8 -19.43 6.97 -8.98
N VAL A 9 -18.46 6.06 -9.05
CA VAL A 9 -17.03 6.38 -9.18
C VAL A 9 -16.61 6.48 -10.63
N GLU A 10 -17.50 6.09 -11.53
CA GLU A 10 -17.28 6.18 -12.95
C GLU A 10 -17.04 7.64 -13.32
N HIS A 11 -16.00 7.88 -14.09
CA HIS A 11 -15.61 9.19 -14.63
C HIS A 11 -14.90 10.13 -13.65
N GLY A 12 -14.63 9.70 -12.42
CA GLY A 12 -13.93 10.52 -11.43
C GLY A 12 -12.45 10.19 -11.27
N ARG A 13 -11.72 11.19 -10.85
CA ARG A 13 -10.38 11.02 -10.35
C ARG A 13 -10.38 11.36 -8.87
N TRP A 14 -9.82 10.47 -8.06
CA TRP A 14 -9.91 10.51 -6.61
C TRP A 14 -8.53 10.54 -5.99
N ARG A 15 -8.38 11.29 -4.92
CA ARG A 15 -7.12 11.41 -4.19
C ARG A 15 -7.31 10.94 -2.76
N LEU A 16 -6.34 10.18 -2.26
CA LEU A 16 -6.32 9.76 -0.86
C LEU A 16 -6.07 10.98 0.05
N ASP A 17 -6.95 11.17 1.02
CA ASP A 17 -6.81 12.26 2.00
C ASP A 17 -5.85 11.82 3.11
N PRO A 18 -4.64 12.37 3.21
CA PRO A 18 -3.66 11.92 4.20
C PRO A 18 -4.08 12.20 5.64
N ASP A 19 -4.94 13.20 5.86
CA ASP A 19 -5.41 13.54 7.21
C ASP A 19 -6.43 12.56 7.76
N ARG A 20 -7.07 11.78 6.89
CA ARG A 20 -8.09 10.80 7.26
C ARG A 20 -7.76 9.40 6.77
N SER A 21 -6.49 9.15 6.51
CA SER A 21 -6.04 7.88 5.96
C SER A 21 -4.82 7.38 6.71
N SER A 22 -4.52 6.10 6.52
CA SER A 22 -3.32 5.49 7.04
C SER A 22 -2.77 4.47 6.06
N ILE A 23 -1.46 4.40 5.97
CA ILE A 23 -0.75 3.33 5.27
C ILE A 23 0.14 2.66 6.30
N GLU A 24 -0.15 1.40 6.59
CA GLU A 24 0.53 0.61 7.59
C GLU A 24 1.22 -0.59 6.94
N PHE A 25 2.27 -1.06 7.57
CA PHE A 25 2.93 -2.28 7.14
C PHE A 25 3.16 -3.21 8.32
N GLU A 26 3.18 -4.50 8.01
CA GLU A 26 3.48 -5.55 8.97
C GLU A 26 4.59 -6.42 8.39
N VAL A 27 5.67 -6.58 9.15
CA VAL A 27 6.81 -7.40 8.77
C VAL A 27 7.03 -8.47 9.83
N PRO A 28 7.03 -9.76 9.46
CA PRO A 28 7.35 -10.81 10.41
C PRO A 28 8.82 -10.76 10.83
N HIS A 29 9.07 -11.01 12.10
CA HIS A 29 10.38 -10.97 12.72
C HIS A 29 10.53 -12.13 13.71
N PHE A 30 11.75 -12.55 14.01
CA PHE A 30 12.03 -13.70 14.90
C PHE A 30 11.23 -14.95 14.50
N TYR A 31 11.45 -15.48 13.29
CA TYR A 31 10.79 -16.69 12.78
C TYR A 31 9.26 -16.63 12.77
N GLY A 32 8.71 -15.44 12.64
CA GLY A 32 7.26 -15.24 12.64
C GLY A 32 6.64 -15.18 14.03
N LEU A 33 7.42 -15.25 15.09
CA LEU A 33 6.94 -15.17 16.47
C LEU A 33 6.55 -13.75 16.87
N VAL A 34 7.13 -12.75 16.20
CA VAL A 34 6.85 -11.33 16.44
C VAL A 34 6.54 -10.67 15.12
N THR A 35 5.49 -9.86 15.08
CA THR A 35 5.16 -9.02 13.94
C THR A 35 5.55 -7.59 14.25
N VAL A 36 6.41 -7.01 13.43
CA VAL A 36 6.72 -5.58 13.49
C VAL A 36 5.65 -4.84 12.72
N LYS A 37 4.97 -3.92 13.38
CA LYS A 37 3.96 -3.04 12.79
C LYS A 37 4.51 -1.63 12.71
N GLY A 38 4.34 -1.02 11.55
CA GLY A 38 4.75 0.35 11.33
C GLY A 38 3.79 1.06 10.41
N ARG A 39 4.05 2.34 10.22
CA ARG A 39 3.26 3.17 9.32
C ARG A 39 4.18 4.07 8.52
N PHE A 40 3.66 4.55 7.41
CA PHE A 40 4.27 5.63 6.65
C PHE A 40 3.47 6.90 6.88
N GLU A 41 4.14 8.00 7.13
CA GLU A 41 3.49 9.27 7.46
C GLU A 41 3.29 10.18 6.27
N ARG A 42 4.06 10.01 5.19
CA ARG A 42 3.95 10.83 3.98
C ARG A 42 3.76 9.97 2.74
N TYR A 43 2.66 10.19 2.06
CA TYR A 43 2.28 9.43 0.87
C TYR A 43 1.25 10.16 0.05
N GLU A 44 1.09 9.74 -1.21
CA GLU A 44 0.03 10.17 -2.11
C GLU A 44 -0.59 8.95 -2.77
N GLY A 45 -1.91 8.93 -2.88
CA GLY A 45 -2.62 7.88 -3.57
C GLY A 45 -3.65 8.47 -4.53
N ILE A 46 -3.69 7.95 -5.76
CA ILE A 46 -4.63 8.37 -6.79
C ILE A 46 -5.37 7.15 -7.32
N LEU A 47 -6.69 7.27 -7.38
CA LEU A 47 -7.57 6.34 -8.07
C LEU A 47 -8.19 7.07 -9.24
N ASP A 48 -7.90 6.64 -10.45
CA ASP A 48 -8.43 7.25 -11.67
C ASP A 48 -9.46 6.32 -12.30
N MET A 49 -10.72 6.76 -12.31
CA MET A 49 -11.85 6.00 -12.84
C MET A 49 -12.41 6.58 -14.14
N ARG A 50 -11.68 7.48 -14.80
CA ARG A 50 -12.15 8.13 -16.03
C ARG A 50 -12.15 7.21 -17.23
N SER A 51 -11.36 6.14 -17.20
CA SER A 51 -11.35 5.08 -18.20
C SER A 51 -11.25 3.74 -17.47
N GLU A 52 -10.40 2.81 -17.88
CA GLU A 52 -10.12 1.62 -17.09
C GLU A 52 -9.57 2.05 -15.71
N PRO A 53 -10.03 1.44 -14.60
CA PRO A 53 -9.55 1.83 -13.27
C PRO A 53 -8.02 1.76 -13.18
N ALA A 54 -7.43 2.82 -12.67
CA ALA A 54 -5.98 2.88 -12.49
C ALA A 54 -5.66 3.39 -11.09
N VAL A 55 -4.65 2.78 -10.46
CA VAL A 55 -4.20 3.13 -9.13
C VAL A 55 -2.72 3.45 -9.16
N GLU A 56 -2.36 4.57 -8.54
CA GLU A 56 -0.97 4.92 -8.30
C GLU A 56 -0.81 5.34 -6.85
N LEU A 57 0.08 4.67 -6.13
CA LEU A 57 0.41 4.98 -4.75
C LEU A 57 1.90 5.31 -4.67
N THR A 58 2.21 6.47 -4.12
CA THR A 58 3.59 6.91 -3.91
C THR A 58 3.80 7.17 -2.42
N ILE A 59 4.76 6.48 -1.82
CA ILE A 59 5.06 6.55 -0.40
C ILE A 59 6.49 7.05 -0.23
N GLU A 60 6.70 8.06 0.62
CA GLU A 60 8.04 8.43 1.03
C GLU A 60 8.57 7.37 1.99
N SER A 61 9.57 6.61 1.57
CA SER A 61 10.11 5.50 2.37
C SER A 61 10.74 5.96 3.68
N ASP A 62 11.29 7.17 3.71
CA ASP A 62 11.88 7.78 4.91
C ASP A 62 10.82 8.12 5.97
N SER A 63 9.54 8.19 5.61
CA SER A 63 8.46 8.53 6.54
C SER A 63 8.02 7.37 7.43
N LEU A 64 8.68 6.23 7.37
CA LEU A 64 8.34 5.07 8.18
C LEU A 64 8.52 5.33 9.67
N ASP A 65 7.64 4.76 10.48
CA ASP A 65 7.65 4.88 11.93
C ASP A 65 7.10 3.59 12.54
N THR A 66 7.90 2.92 13.37
CA THR A 66 7.50 1.72 14.12
C THR A 66 7.48 1.96 15.62
N ASN A 67 7.60 3.23 16.06
CA ASN A 67 7.71 3.64 17.46
C ASN A 67 8.97 3.14 18.18
N GLN A 68 10.00 2.76 17.43
CA GLN A 68 11.28 2.37 17.99
C GLN A 68 12.41 2.91 17.11
N ARG A 69 13.18 3.84 17.65
CA ARG A 69 14.17 4.60 16.90
C ARG A 69 15.26 3.73 16.24
N ARG A 70 15.78 2.74 16.94
CA ARG A 70 16.81 1.82 16.41
C ARG A 70 16.28 0.99 15.26
N ARG A 71 15.06 0.48 15.42
CA ARG A 71 14.41 -0.33 14.40
C ARG A 71 14.12 0.50 13.17
N ASP A 72 13.63 1.73 13.35
CA ASP A 72 13.37 2.65 12.25
C ASP A 72 14.65 2.96 11.46
N LYS A 73 15.74 3.17 12.15
CA LYS A 73 17.05 3.40 11.53
C LYS A 73 17.49 2.18 10.71
N HIS A 74 17.30 0.97 11.23
CA HIS A 74 17.62 -0.26 10.51
C HIS A 74 16.74 -0.43 9.27
N LEU A 75 15.45 -0.18 9.39
CA LEU A 75 14.51 -0.27 8.27
C LEU A 75 14.83 0.73 7.16
N ARG A 76 15.39 1.89 7.49
CA ARG A 76 15.82 2.88 6.50
C ARG A 76 17.15 2.53 5.84
N SER A 77 17.90 1.58 6.39
CA SER A 77 19.24 1.24 5.94
C SER A 77 19.23 0.49 4.60
N ALA A 78 20.41 0.34 4.02
CA ALA A 78 20.62 -0.39 2.78
C ALA A 78 20.21 -1.88 2.86
N ASP A 79 20.12 -2.43 4.06
CA ASP A 79 19.68 -3.81 4.27
C ASP A 79 18.16 -3.97 4.11
N PHE A 80 17.42 -2.88 4.08
CA PHE A 80 15.96 -2.93 3.99
C PHE A 80 15.43 -1.95 2.92
N PHE A 81 14.89 -0.80 3.31
CA PHE A 81 14.29 0.13 2.33
C PHE A 81 15.32 0.95 1.56
N ASP A 82 16.51 1.10 2.08
CA ASP A 82 17.58 1.89 1.45
C ASP A 82 17.08 3.28 1.02
N VAL A 83 16.55 4.03 1.98
CA VAL A 83 15.86 5.30 1.72
C VAL A 83 16.75 6.37 1.12
N GLU A 84 18.07 6.28 1.34
CA GLU A 84 19.03 7.22 0.77
C GLU A 84 19.11 7.13 -0.75
N HIS A 85 19.07 5.90 -1.29
CA HIS A 85 19.13 5.63 -2.74
C HIS A 85 17.74 5.45 -3.36
N HIS A 86 16.75 5.08 -2.55
CA HIS A 86 15.39 4.78 -2.99
C HIS A 86 14.38 5.49 -2.08
N PRO A 87 14.19 6.81 -2.25
CA PRO A 87 13.35 7.61 -1.36
C PRO A 87 11.86 7.32 -1.50
N GLU A 88 11.44 6.60 -2.52
CA GLU A 88 10.04 6.29 -2.75
C GLU A 88 9.77 4.80 -2.85
N VAL A 89 8.64 4.38 -2.26
CA VAL A 89 7.98 3.11 -2.55
C VAL A 89 6.78 3.44 -3.42
N ARG A 90 6.65 2.78 -4.57
CA ARG A 90 5.55 3.06 -5.52
C ARG A 90 4.81 1.80 -5.91
N PHE A 91 3.50 1.90 -5.93
CA PHE A 91 2.64 0.91 -6.55
C PHE A 91 1.98 1.53 -7.77
N VAL A 92 2.10 0.87 -8.91
CA VAL A 92 1.50 1.32 -10.17
C VAL A 92 0.70 0.17 -10.76
N SER A 93 -0.56 0.42 -11.07
CA SER A 93 -1.43 -0.61 -11.63
C SER A 93 -1.14 -0.89 -13.11
N ASP A 94 -1.26 -2.16 -13.49
CA ASP A 94 -1.28 -2.61 -14.89
C ASP A 94 -2.72 -2.78 -15.37
N SER A 95 -3.58 -3.31 -14.50
CA SER A 95 -5.01 -3.51 -14.76
C SER A 95 -5.80 -3.53 -13.46
N ALA A 96 -7.07 -3.22 -13.54
CA ALA A 96 -7.95 -3.27 -12.37
C ALA A 96 -9.37 -3.61 -12.78
N GLU A 97 -10.09 -4.29 -11.91
CA GLU A 97 -11.49 -4.66 -12.09
C GLU A 97 -12.29 -4.23 -10.87
N LEU A 98 -13.38 -3.51 -11.12
CA LEU A 98 -14.34 -3.14 -10.09
C LEU A 98 -15.58 -4.02 -10.24
N ASP A 99 -15.93 -4.77 -9.19
CA ASP A 99 -17.11 -5.59 -9.10
C ASP A 99 -17.89 -5.18 -7.84
N GLY A 100 -18.96 -4.40 -8.02
CA GLY A 100 -19.68 -3.80 -6.89
C GLY A 100 -18.77 -2.89 -6.09
N GLU A 101 -18.54 -3.23 -4.83
CA GLU A 101 -17.65 -2.50 -3.93
C GLU A 101 -16.22 -3.04 -3.92
N ARG A 102 -15.96 -4.14 -4.63
CA ARG A 102 -14.65 -4.80 -4.61
C ARG A 102 -13.82 -4.38 -5.82
N LEU A 103 -12.65 -3.82 -5.53
CA LEU A 103 -11.67 -3.44 -6.53
C LEU A 103 -10.46 -4.37 -6.42
N THR A 104 -10.16 -5.08 -7.49
CA THR A 104 -8.98 -5.94 -7.58
C THR A 104 -8.00 -5.29 -8.54
N VAL A 105 -6.79 -5.00 -8.07
CA VAL A 105 -5.79 -4.27 -8.83
C VAL A 105 -4.55 -5.14 -9.01
N HIS A 106 -4.15 -5.35 -10.25
CA HIS A 106 -2.89 -6.00 -10.59
C HIS A 106 -1.89 -4.92 -10.96
N GLY A 107 -0.71 -4.96 -10.38
CA GLY A 107 0.30 -3.95 -10.63
C GLY A 107 1.69 -4.37 -10.22
N GLN A 108 2.56 -3.38 -10.12
CA GLN A 108 3.95 -3.54 -9.74
C GLN A 108 4.26 -2.70 -8.51
N LEU A 109 4.86 -3.33 -7.51
CA LEU A 109 5.43 -2.61 -6.36
C LEU A 109 6.90 -2.35 -6.62
N HIS A 110 7.29 -1.08 -6.55
CA HIS A 110 8.68 -0.65 -6.66
C HIS A 110 9.18 -0.25 -5.29
N ALA A 111 10.17 -0.96 -4.78
CA ALA A 111 10.78 -0.66 -3.48
C ALA A 111 12.22 -1.13 -3.48
N ALA A 112 13.11 -0.43 -2.78
CA ALA A 112 14.52 -0.77 -2.63
C ALA A 112 15.23 -1.08 -3.97
N GLY A 113 14.84 -0.38 -5.04
CA GLY A 113 15.43 -0.56 -6.37
C GLY A 113 14.93 -1.76 -7.16
N LYS A 114 13.92 -2.46 -6.67
CA LYS A 114 13.35 -3.64 -7.32
C LYS A 114 11.87 -3.45 -7.58
N ALA A 115 11.35 -4.20 -8.54
CA ALA A 115 9.93 -4.22 -8.87
C ALA A 115 9.41 -5.65 -8.82
N ILE A 116 8.27 -5.86 -8.16
CA ILE A 116 7.62 -7.16 -8.09
C ILE A 116 6.15 -7.04 -8.46
N PRO A 117 5.57 -8.05 -9.11
CA PRO A 117 4.13 -8.08 -9.34
C PRO A 117 3.39 -8.21 -8.01
N MET A 118 2.27 -7.52 -7.91
CA MET A 118 1.49 -7.51 -6.69
C MET A 118 0.00 -7.33 -7.02
N VAL A 119 -0.84 -7.98 -6.22
CA VAL A 119 -2.30 -7.82 -6.30
C VAL A 119 -2.75 -7.05 -5.06
N LEU A 120 -3.49 -5.98 -5.29
CA LEU A 120 -4.12 -5.20 -4.26
C LEU A 120 -5.61 -5.52 -4.22
N ASP A 121 -6.10 -6.05 -3.11
CA ASP A 121 -7.52 -6.28 -2.88
C ASP A 121 -8.08 -5.13 -2.07
N ALA A 122 -9.00 -4.39 -2.67
CA ALA A 122 -9.59 -3.22 -2.04
C ALA A 122 -11.12 -3.32 -1.99
N THR A 123 -11.67 -2.70 -0.95
CA THR A 123 -13.10 -2.45 -0.83
C THR A 123 -13.33 -0.95 -0.89
N LEU A 124 -14.24 -0.53 -1.75
CA LEU A 124 -14.64 0.87 -1.90
C LEU A 124 -16.08 1.03 -1.45
N ARG A 125 -16.35 2.03 -0.63
CA ARG A 125 -17.70 2.38 -0.20
C ARG A 125 -17.94 3.87 -0.40
N GLN A 126 -19.07 4.20 -1.00
CA GLN A 126 -19.45 5.60 -1.20
C GLN A 126 -20.10 6.15 0.06
N LEU A 127 -19.57 7.26 0.57
CA LEU A 127 -20.07 7.95 1.77
C LEU A 127 -20.05 9.46 1.54
N ASP A 128 -21.24 10.07 1.45
CA ASP A 128 -21.38 11.52 1.38
C ASP A 128 -20.52 12.21 0.30
N GLY A 129 -20.49 11.66 -0.90
CA GLY A 129 -19.71 12.21 -2.01
C GLY A 129 -18.22 11.89 -1.97
N GLU A 130 -17.78 11.13 -0.99
CA GLU A 130 -16.42 10.63 -0.86
C GLU A 130 -16.40 9.11 -0.98
N LEU A 131 -15.22 8.53 -1.07
CA LEU A 131 -15.05 7.08 -1.05
C LEU A 131 -14.26 6.68 0.19
N GLU A 132 -14.75 5.65 0.88
CA GLU A 132 -13.97 4.96 1.90
C GLU A 132 -13.23 3.79 1.23
N ILE A 133 -11.94 3.68 1.47
CA ILE A 133 -11.12 2.60 0.94
C ILE A 133 -10.49 1.78 2.06
N GLU A 134 -10.52 0.47 1.89
CA GLU A 134 -9.71 -0.47 2.66
C GLU A 134 -9.03 -1.41 1.68
N ALA A 135 -7.71 -1.48 1.73
CA ALA A 135 -6.94 -2.32 0.83
C ALA A 135 -5.87 -3.07 1.60
N VAL A 136 -5.67 -4.32 1.22
CA VAL A 136 -4.63 -5.18 1.78
C VAL A 136 -3.86 -5.81 0.64
N THR A 137 -2.55 -5.83 0.76
CA THR A 137 -1.70 -6.58 -0.16
C THR A 137 -0.59 -7.29 0.61
N GLU A 138 -0.11 -8.38 0.05
CA GLU A 138 0.98 -9.16 0.62
C GLU A 138 2.17 -9.16 -0.32
N ALA A 139 3.37 -9.01 0.25
CA ALA A 139 4.60 -9.03 -0.51
C ALA A 139 5.66 -9.85 0.23
N ASP A 140 6.44 -10.61 -0.51
CA ASP A 140 7.63 -11.23 0.05
C ASP A 140 8.78 -10.21 0.02
N HIS A 141 9.13 -9.69 1.18
CA HIS A 141 10.19 -8.70 1.30
C HIS A 141 11.55 -9.21 0.80
N ARG A 142 11.75 -10.54 0.74
CA ARG A 142 12.98 -11.14 0.21
C ARG A 142 13.10 -10.93 -1.30
N GLU A 143 11.98 -10.93 -2.02
CA GLU A 143 11.97 -10.65 -3.47
C GLU A 143 12.40 -9.22 -3.77
N LEU A 144 12.24 -8.32 -2.80
CA LEU A 144 12.71 -6.94 -2.88
C LEU A 144 14.16 -6.77 -2.43
N GLY A 145 14.85 -7.86 -2.07
CA GLY A 145 16.22 -7.82 -1.59
C GLY A 145 16.37 -7.32 -0.16
N MET A 146 15.28 -7.23 0.56
CA MET A 146 15.29 -6.80 1.96
C MET A 146 15.65 -7.96 2.87
N THR A 147 16.84 -7.94 3.44
CA THR A 147 17.35 -9.00 4.31
C THR A 147 17.22 -8.59 5.76
N TRP A 148 16.06 -8.81 6.31
CA TRP A 148 15.74 -8.47 7.71
C TRP A 148 16.34 -9.47 8.71
N SER A 149 16.36 -10.74 8.36
CA SER A 149 16.88 -11.80 9.23
C SER A 149 18.13 -12.40 8.64
N PRO A 150 19.21 -12.57 9.44
CA PRO A 150 20.42 -13.22 8.96
C PRO A 150 20.21 -14.69 8.60
N LEU A 151 19.10 -15.29 8.99
CA LEU A 151 18.81 -16.70 8.73
C LEU A 151 17.88 -16.93 7.55
N GLY A 152 17.30 -15.90 6.94
CA GLY A 152 16.55 -15.97 5.68
C GLY A 152 15.38 -16.96 5.64
N ILE A 153 14.90 -17.44 6.80
CA ILE A 153 13.96 -18.56 6.89
C ILE A 153 12.50 -18.13 7.05
N LEU A 154 12.24 -16.82 7.19
CA LEU A 154 10.88 -16.34 7.39
C LEU A 154 10.10 -16.40 6.08
N ARG A 155 9.15 -17.32 6.02
CA ARG A 155 8.26 -17.52 4.87
C ARG A 155 6.97 -16.72 4.97
N SER A 156 6.74 -16.04 6.09
CA SER A 156 5.52 -15.23 6.26
C SER A 156 5.62 -13.97 5.43
N PRO A 157 4.59 -13.64 4.66
CA PRO A 157 4.60 -12.43 3.83
C PRO A 157 4.54 -11.18 4.69
N SER A 158 5.13 -10.11 4.18
CA SER A 158 4.89 -8.77 4.68
C SER A 158 3.56 -8.27 4.14
N LYS A 159 2.87 -7.44 4.90
CA LYS A 159 1.58 -6.88 4.51
C LYS A 159 1.66 -5.37 4.43
N LEU A 160 0.94 -4.83 3.46
CA LEU A 160 0.70 -3.40 3.35
C LEU A 160 -0.81 -3.18 3.44
N LEU A 161 -1.22 -2.29 4.34
CA LEU A 161 -2.62 -1.99 4.61
C LEU A 161 -2.87 -0.51 4.34
N VAL A 162 -3.85 -0.24 3.50
CA VAL A 162 -4.27 1.13 3.19
C VAL A 162 -5.71 1.30 3.66
N ARG A 163 -5.96 2.29 4.48
CA ARG A 163 -7.31 2.65 4.94
C ARG A 163 -7.48 4.13 4.83
N GLY A 164 -8.66 4.57 4.43
CA GLY A 164 -8.92 5.99 4.46
C GLY A 164 -10.05 6.46 3.58
N ARG A 165 -9.95 7.73 3.26
CA ARG A 165 -10.91 8.45 2.45
C ARG A 165 -10.30 8.93 1.16
N LEU A 166 -11.03 8.73 0.08
CA LEU A 166 -10.72 9.30 -1.23
C LEU A 166 -11.66 10.45 -1.48
N ILE A 167 -11.09 11.58 -1.83
CA ILE A 167 -11.85 12.79 -2.16
C ILE A 167 -11.74 13.07 -3.65
N ALA A 168 -12.80 13.63 -4.22
CA ALA A 168 -12.83 13.99 -5.63
C ALA A 168 -11.78 15.06 -5.93
N GLN A 169 -11.08 14.84 -7.02
CA GLN A 169 -10.02 15.74 -7.47
C GLN A 169 -10.51 16.66 -8.57
#